data_8d217462d82a5c6c6567dc81a9f4c016
#
_entry.id   8d217462d82a5c6c6567dc81a9f4c016
#
_cell.length_a   1.000
_cell.length_b   1.000
_cell.length_c   1.000
_cell.angle_alpha   90.00
_cell.angle_beta   90.00
_cell.angle_gamma   90.00
#
_symmetry.space_group_name_H-M   'P 1'
#
loop_
_entity.id
_entity.type
_entity.pdbx_description
1 polymer ?
#
loop_
_entity_poly.entity_id
_entity_poly.type
_entity_poly.pdbx_seq_one_letter_code
_entity_poly.pdbx_strand_id
1 'polypeptide(L)'
;MASDFTIIGQRIKNARLKKNMTQYSLAKQLGVSVAFLSRIESGTSNINLKRLSQICDILDTTEGEILNGTANSSQRYLVSDFNELLKNCSPNKQKLIYKVAKAIAEEE
;
A
#
# COMPACT_ATOMS: atom_id res chain seq x y z
N MET A 1 -2.64 1.37 -19.96
CA MET A 1 -3.09 1.56 -18.56
C MET A 1 -2.08 0.94 -17.61
N ALA A 2 -1.68 1.69 -16.57
CA ALA A 2 -0.71 1.17 -15.61
C ALA A 2 -1.35 0.09 -14.74
N SER A 3 -0.63 -0.99 -14.49
CA SER A 3 -1.08 -2.02 -13.55
C SER A 3 -0.92 -1.52 -12.12
N ASP A 4 -1.60 -2.17 -11.18
CA ASP A 4 -1.47 -1.85 -9.76
C ASP A 4 -0.03 -1.99 -9.29
N PHE A 5 0.69 -3.00 -9.79
CA PHE A 5 2.10 -3.19 -9.43
C PHE A 5 2.98 -2.06 -9.94
N THR A 6 2.64 -1.47 -11.09
CA THR A 6 3.34 -0.29 -11.59
C THR A 6 3.14 0.91 -10.66
N ILE A 7 1.92 1.11 -10.21
CA ILE A 7 1.59 2.20 -9.28
C ILE A 7 2.29 1.99 -7.94
N ILE A 8 2.23 0.78 -7.41
CA ILE A 8 2.88 0.40 -6.16
C ILE A 8 4.38 0.63 -6.27
N GLY A 9 5.00 0.15 -7.34
CA GLY A 9 6.42 0.30 -7.58
C GLY A 9 6.84 1.75 -7.66
N GLN A 10 6.06 2.58 -8.35
CA GLN A 10 6.34 4.00 -8.45
C GLN A 10 6.28 4.70 -7.10
N ARG A 11 5.33 4.32 -6.25
CA ARG A 11 5.20 4.88 -4.91
C ARG A 11 6.35 4.46 -4.01
N ILE A 12 6.82 3.23 -4.14
CA ILE A 12 8.00 2.75 -3.43
C ILE A 12 9.22 3.58 -3.85
N LYS A 13 9.39 3.76 -5.15
CA LYS A 13 10.49 4.57 -5.68
C LYS A 13 10.43 6.00 -5.14
N ASN A 14 9.26 6.61 -5.15
CA ASN A 14 9.09 7.98 -4.66
C ASN A 14 9.42 8.08 -3.17
N ALA A 15 8.99 7.11 -2.37
CA ALA A 15 9.28 7.08 -0.94
C ALA A 15 10.79 6.91 -0.70
N ARG A 16 11.44 6.07 -1.50
CA ARG A 16 12.88 5.89 -1.43
C ARG A 16 13.63 7.20 -1.73
N LEU A 17 13.22 7.88 -2.79
CA LEU A 17 13.84 9.14 -3.19
C LEU A 17 13.63 10.23 -2.14
N LYS A 18 12.48 10.26 -1.50
CA LYS A 18 12.22 11.20 -0.39
C LYS A 18 13.17 11.00 0.77
N LYS A 19 13.63 9.79 0.99
CA LYS A 19 14.61 9.48 2.05
C LYS A 19 16.05 9.60 1.56
N ASN A 20 16.25 10.08 0.35
CA ASN A 20 17.57 10.22 -0.25
C ASN A 20 18.34 8.90 -0.29
N MET A 21 17.63 7.80 -0.50
CA MET A 21 18.24 6.47 -0.59
C MET A 21 18.44 6.06 -2.04
N THR A 22 19.55 5.37 -2.30
CA THR A 22 19.79 4.74 -3.60
C THR A 22 19.10 3.38 -3.64
N GLN A 23 18.90 2.85 -4.86
CA GLN A 23 18.42 1.47 -5.00
C GLN A 23 19.36 0.49 -4.29
N TYR A 24 20.66 0.71 -4.41
CA TYR A 24 21.65 -0.15 -3.76
C TYR A 24 21.45 -0.18 -2.25
N SER A 25 21.28 0.99 -1.63
CA SER A 25 21.10 1.09 -0.18
C SER A 25 19.84 0.36 0.27
N LEU A 26 18.73 0.57 -0.42
CA LEU A 26 17.48 -0.08 -0.05
C LEU A 26 17.56 -1.58 -0.29
N ALA A 27 18.11 -2.01 -1.42
CA ALA A 27 18.26 -3.43 -1.72
C ALA A 27 19.12 -4.13 -0.67
N LYS A 28 20.20 -3.48 -0.25
CA LYS A 28 21.09 -4.03 0.78
C LYS A 28 20.35 -4.24 2.10
N GLN A 29 19.57 -3.25 2.52
CA GLN A 29 18.79 -3.35 3.76
C GLN A 29 17.71 -4.41 3.68
N LEU A 30 17.15 -4.64 2.49
CA LEU A 30 16.14 -5.68 2.26
C LEU A 30 16.73 -7.07 2.10
N GLY A 31 18.03 -7.17 1.83
CA GLY A 31 18.67 -8.45 1.54
C GLY A 31 18.34 -8.99 0.16
N VAL A 32 18.11 -8.11 -0.81
CA VAL A 32 17.79 -8.50 -2.18
C VAL A 32 18.78 -7.84 -3.15
N SER A 33 18.78 -8.30 -4.40
CA SER A 33 19.61 -7.70 -5.43
C SER A 33 19.04 -6.36 -5.91
N VAL A 34 19.89 -5.50 -6.44
CA VAL A 34 19.45 -4.25 -7.05
C VAL A 34 18.53 -4.54 -8.24
N ALA A 35 18.83 -5.58 -9.01
CA ALA A 35 17.99 -5.96 -10.14
C ALA A 35 16.58 -6.35 -9.69
N PHE A 36 16.47 -7.08 -8.58
CA PHE A 36 15.16 -7.44 -8.03
C PHE A 36 14.37 -6.20 -7.60
N LEU A 37 15.03 -5.29 -6.86
CA LEU A 37 14.39 -4.05 -6.43
C LEU A 37 13.98 -3.19 -7.62
N SER A 38 14.81 -3.12 -8.65
CA SER A 38 14.49 -2.39 -9.87
C SER A 38 13.22 -2.91 -10.52
N ARG A 39 13.05 -4.24 -10.54
CA ARG A 39 11.82 -4.84 -11.08
C ARG A 39 10.60 -4.52 -10.23
N ILE A 40 10.76 -4.48 -8.92
CA ILE A 40 9.66 -4.06 -8.03
C ILE A 40 9.27 -2.61 -8.33
N GLU A 41 10.23 -1.72 -8.42
CA GLU A 41 9.97 -0.29 -8.66
C GLU A 41 9.37 -0.03 -10.03
N SER A 42 9.70 -0.85 -11.03
CA SER A 42 9.13 -0.72 -12.37
C SER A 42 7.79 -1.43 -12.53
N GLY A 43 7.39 -2.24 -11.55
CA GLY A 43 6.13 -2.96 -11.59
C GLY A 43 6.16 -4.23 -12.42
N THR A 44 7.35 -4.72 -12.78
CA THR A 44 7.50 -5.95 -13.57
C THR A 44 7.63 -7.19 -12.70
N SER A 45 7.72 -7.02 -11.39
CA SER A 45 7.73 -8.11 -10.42
C SER A 45 6.63 -7.92 -9.40
N ASN A 46 5.98 -8.99 -9.01
CA ASN A 46 4.98 -8.95 -7.95
C ASN A 46 5.68 -8.77 -6.59
N ILE A 47 4.99 -8.11 -5.69
CA ILE A 47 5.47 -7.94 -4.32
C ILE A 47 4.46 -8.57 -3.37
N ASN A 48 4.94 -9.36 -2.40
CA ASN A 48 4.06 -9.91 -1.38
C ASN A 48 3.96 -8.95 -0.18
N LEU A 49 2.99 -9.19 0.70
CA LEU A 49 2.75 -8.31 1.83
C LEU A 49 3.93 -8.27 2.79
N LYS A 50 4.61 -9.38 2.99
CA LYS A 50 5.77 -9.44 3.87
C LYS A 50 6.88 -8.51 3.37
N ARG A 51 7.16 -8.56 2.08
CA ARG A 51 8.19 -7.72 1.47
C ARG A 51 7.77 -6.25 1.49
N LEU A 52 6.50 -5.99 1.22
CA LEU A 52 5.98 -4.63 1.27
C LEU A 52 6.12 -4.05 2.68
N SER A 53 5.80 -4.83 3.69
CA SER A 53 5.92 -4.42 5.09
C SER A 53 7.35 -4.07 5.45
N GLN A 54 8.32 -4.89 5.00
CA GLN A 54 9.74 -4.61 5.21
C GLN A 54 10.17 -3.30 4.55
N ILE A 55 9.71 -3.07 3.33
CA ILE A 55 10.02 -1.84 2.60
C ILE A 55 9.43 -0.63 3.32
N CYS A 56 8.18 -0.73 3.77
CA CYS A 56 7.53 0.36 4.48
C CYS A 56 8.25 0.71 5.78
N ASP A 57 8.72 -0.28 6.51
CA ASP A 57 9.48 -0.05 7.74
C ASP A 57 10.77 0.72 7.46
N ILE A 58 11.49 0.35 6.41
CA ILE A 58 12.75 1.02 6.06
C ILE A 58 12.49 2.45 5.57
N LEU A 59 11.42 2.65 4.81
CA LEU A 59 11.13 3.94 4.18
C LEU A 59 10.26 4.86 5.04
N ASP A 60 9.91 4.45 6.26
CA ASP A 60 9.06 5.23 7.17
C ASP A 60 7.72 5.62 6.53
N THR A 61 7.12 4.69 5.83
CA THR A 61 5.80 4.87 5.25
C THR A 61 4.89 3.73 5.71
N THR A 62 3.66 3.73 5.28
CA THR A 62 2.70 2.69 5.64
C THR A 62 2.24 1.95 4.41
N GLU A 63 1.81 0.70 4.61
CA GLU A 63 1.23 -0.09 3.54
C GLU A 63 0.02 0.61 2.94
N GLY A 64 -0.77 1.29 3.79
CA GLY A 64 -1.93 2.06 3.34
C GLY A 64 -1.56 3.16 2.36
N GLU A 65 -0.47 3.88 2.62
CA GLU A 65 -0.02 4.95 1.72
C GLU A 65 0.44 4.39 0.37
N ILE A 66 1.11 3.25 0.39
CA ILE A 66 1.59 2.62 -0.83
C ILE A 66 0.44 2.01 -1.65
N LEU A 67 -0.53 1.40 -0.98
CA LEU A 67 -1.60 0.63 -1.63
C LEU A 67 -2.86 1.44 -1.90
N ASN A 68 -3.01 2.62 -1.31
CA ASN A 68 -4.25 3.38 -1.37
C ASN A 68 -4.67 3.66 -2.82
N GLY A 69 -5.90 3.27 -3.15
CA GLY A 69 -6.48 3.54 -4.45
C GLY A 69 -5.91 2.72 -5.60
N THR A 70 -5.09 1.68 -5.33
CA THR A 70 -4.46 0.91 -6.40
C THR A 70 -5.44 -0.01 -7.13
N ALA A 71 -6.46 -0.48 -6.44
CA ALA A 71 -7.42 -1.39 -7.07
C ALA A 71 -8.28 -0.66 -8.11
N ASN A 72 -8.67 0.57 -7.80
CA ASN A 72 -9.50 1.35 -8.70
C ASN A 72 -9.44 2.82 -8.28
N SER A 73 -8.90 3.67 -9.13
CA SER A 73 -8.76 5.09 -8.82
C SER A 73 -10.10 5.79 -8.63
N SER A 74 -11.17 5.31 -9.28
CA SER A 74 -12.50 5.91 -9.13
C SER A 74 -13.14 5.60 -7.78
N GLN A 75 -12.63 4.63 -7.04
CA GLN A 75 -13.13 4.28 -5.71
C GLN A 75 -12.33 4.94 -4.59
N ARG A 76 -11.31 5.70 -4.93
CA ARG A 76 -10.43 6.29 -3.94
C ARG A 76 -11.18 7.20 -2.95
N TYR A 77 -12.11 7.98 -3.46
CA TYR A 77 -12.89 8.89 -2.62
C TYR A 77 -13.79 8.13 -1.63
N LEU A 78 -14.32 6.98 -2.04
CA LEU A 78 -15.17 6.18 -1.15
C LEU A 78 -14.36 5.64 0.03
N VAL A 79 -13.13 5.17 -0.22
CA VAL A 79 -12.27 4.68 0.84
C VAL A 79 -11.93 5.82 1.80
N SER A 80 -11.59 6.97 1.26
CA SER A 80 -11.26 8.14 2.06
C SER A 80 -12.45 8.59 2.91
N ASP A 81 -13.64 8.67 2.31
CA ASP A 81 -14.85 9.05 3.01
C ASP A 81 -15.23 8.06 4.09
N PHE A 82 -15.06 6.76 3.82
CA PHE A 82 -15.35 5.71 4.80
C PHE A 82 -14.40 5.78 5.98
N ASN A 83 -13.12 6.00 5.71
CA ASN A 83 -12.12 6.16 6.78
C ASN A 83 -12.44 7.36 7.66
N GLU A 84 -12.84 8.47 7.06
CA GLU A 84 -13.23 9.67 7.78
C GLU A 84 -14.45 9.41 8.67
N LEU A 85 -15.43 8.69 8.14
CA LEU A 85 -16.60 8.29 8.89
C LEU A 85 -16.22 7.46 10.13
N LEU A 86 -15.34 6.48 9.94
CA LEU A 86 -14.91 5.61 11.04
C LEU A 86 -14.13 6.36 12.10
N LYS A 87 -13.34 7.35 11.73
CA LYS A 87 -12.57 8.15 12.68
C LYS A 87 -13.44 8.82 13.73
N ASN A 88 -14.65 9.21 13.35
CA ASN A 88 -15.57 9.92 14.21
C ASN A 88 -16.47 9.00 15.03
N CYS A 89 -16.25 7.70 14.95
CA CYS A 89 -17.04 6.69 15.66
C CYS A 89 -16.26 6.12 16.83
N SER A 90 -16.97 5.73 17.90
CA SER A 90 -16.37 4.99 19.00
C SER A 90 -15.89 3.62 18.51
N PRO A 91 -14.95 2.97 19.24
CA PRO A 91 -14.53 1.63 18.88
C PRO A 91 -15.68 0.61 18.75
N ASN A 92 -16.67 0.70 19.62
CA ASN A 92 -17.83 -0.17 19.55
C ASN A 92 -18.65 0.06 18.29
N LYS A 93 -18.81 1.33 17.89
CA LYS A 93 -19.51 1.67 16.65
C LYS A 93 -18.75 1.19 15.43
N GLN A 94 -17.42 1.32 15.45
CA GLN A 94 -16.59 0.83 14.36
C GLN A 94 -16.78 -0.68 14.18
N LYS A 95 -16.81 -1.43 15.25
CA LYS A 95 -17.05 -2.88 15.20
C LYS A 95 -18.42 -3.20 14.62
N LEU A 96 -19.44 -2.45 15.02
CA LEU A 96 -20.78 -2.66 14.49
C LEU A 96 -20.82 -2.36 12.99
N ILE A 97 -20.25 -1.27 12.57
CA ILE A 97 -20.16 -0.90 11.15
C ILE A 97 -19.45 -2.01 10.36
N TYR A 98 -18.36 -2.54 10.89
CA TYR A 98 -17.64 -3.62 10.24
C TYR A 98 -18.52 -4.86 10.09
N LYS A 99 -19.26 -5.24 11.13
CA LYS A 99 -20.13 -6.40 11.08
C LYS A 99 -21.21 -6.25 10.02
N VAL A 100 -21.82 -5.06 9.95
CA VAL A 100 -22.86 -4.79 8.95
C VAL A 100 -22.28 -4.81 7.55
N ALA A 101 -21.13 -4.15 7.36
CA ALA A 101 -20.48 -4.11 6.06
C ALA A 101 -20.07 -5.52 5.61
N LYS A 102 -19.55 -6.33 6.53
CA LYS A 102 -19.15 -7.69 6.22
C LYS A 102 -20.36 -8.53 5.80
N ALA A 103 -21.47 -8.39 6.51
CA ALA A 103 -22.70 -9.12 6.18
C ALA A 103 -23.19 -8.75 4.78
N ILE A 104 -23.15 -7.47 4.43
CA ILE A 104 -23.54 -7.00 3.09
C ILE A 104 -22.58 -7.55 2.04
N ALA A 105 -21.27 -7.50 2.30
CA ALA A 105 -20.27 -7.96 1.35
C ALA A 105 -20.34 -9.46 1.07
N GLU A 106 -20.81 -10.25 2.04
CA GLU A 106 -20.94 -11.69 1.91
C GLU A 106 -22.27 -12.11 1.27
N GLU A 107 -23.18 -11.17 1.06
CA GLU A 107 -24.43 -11.42 0.37
C GLU A 107 -24.21 -11.47 -1.13
N GLU A 108 -24.92 -12.35 -1.76
CA GLU A 108 -24.85 -12.51 -3.21
C GLU A 108 -25.69 -11.50 -3.94
#